data_3d9a343b3cf6ec72df1f13f5e2466a0f
#
_entry.id   3d9a343b3cf6ec72df1f13f5e2466a0f
#
_cell.length_a   1.000
_cell.length_b   1.000
_cell.length_c   1.000
_cell.angle_alpha   90.00
_cell.angle_beta   90.00
_cell.angle_gamma   90.00
#
_symmetry.space_group_name_H-M   'P 1'
#
loop_
_entity.id
_entity.type
_entity.pdbx_description
1 polymer ?
#
loop_
_entity_poly.entity_id
_entity_poly.type
_entity_poly.pdbx_seq_one_letter_code
_entity_poly.pdbx_strand_id
1 'polypeptide(L)'
;MPRYYFNVYDGVSSLDLDGTELPDVQAARIEAIRFAGEILKDDADRIDLGDDWRIEVTNQAGLVLFQLVFLVVEGADQPQLIKRYDEGSL
;
A
#
# COMPACT_ATOMS: atom_id res chain seq x y z
N MET A 1 9.62 21.77 4.16
CA MET A 1 9.31 20.59 3.34
C MET A 1 7.84 20.27 3.46
N PRO A 2 7.22 19.75 2.40
CA PRO A 2 5.82 19.35 2.50
C PRO A 2 5.61 18.22 3.49
N ARG A 3 4.41 18.15 4.02
CA ARG A 3 4.05 17.11 4.97
C ARG A 3 3.06 16.18 4.30
N TYR A 4 3.31 14.88 4.42
CA TYR A 4 2.49 13.84 3.83
C TYR A 4 1.90 12.97 4.91
N TYR A 5 0.68 12.47 4.67
CA TYR A 5 -0.05 11.68 5.64
C TYR A 5 -0.32 10.30 5.03
N PHE A 6 -0.09 9.27 5.81
CA PHE A 6 -0.17 7.88 5.35
C PHE A 6 -1.29 7.19 6.10
N ASN A 7 -2.44 7.10 5.47
CA ASN A 7 -3.64 6.56 6.09
C ASN A 7 -3.83 5.12 5.67
N VAL A 8 -4.01 4.23 6.62
CA VAL A 8 -4.14 2.80 6.36
C VAL A 8 -5.59 2.39 6.49
N TYR A 9 -6.05 1.63 5.51
CA TYR A 9 -7.40 1.07 5.50
C TYR A 9 -7.26 -0.43 5.31
N ASP A 10 -7.53 -1.18 6.36
CA ASP A 10 -7.39 -2.63 6.35
C ASP A 10 -8.59 -3.29 6.99
N GLY A 11 -9.78 -2.76 6.71
CA GLY A 11 -10.99 -3.18 7.37
C GLY A 11 -11.34 -2.24 8.52
N VAL A 12 -10.32 -1.58 9.06
CA VAL A 12 -10.46 -0.54 10.06
C VAL A 12 -9.59 0.60 9.61
N SER A 13 -10.09 1.81 9.69
CA SER A 13 -9.29 2.97 9.30
C SER A 13 -8.28 3.30 10.37
N SER A 14 -7.07 3.61 9.95
CA SER A 14 -6.04 4.09 10.84
C SER A 14 -5.46 5.34 10.21
N LEU A 15 -5.93 6.50 10.68
CA LEU A 15 -5.55 7.77 10.08
C LEU A 15 -4.28 8.30 10.72
N ASP A 16 -3.41 8.81 9.88
CA ASP A 16 -2.17 9.42 10.33
C ASP A 16 -2.47 10.85 10.76
N LEU A 17 -2.30 11.15 12.00
CA LEU A 17 -2.60 12.47 12.54
C LEU A 17 -1.40 13.40 12.53
N ASP A 18 -0.20 12.86 12.43
CA ASP A 18 1.01 13.65 12.55
C ASP A 18 1.66 13.96 11.21
N GLY A 19 1.63 13.03 10.31
CA GLY A 19 2.27 13.19 9.02
C GLY A 19 3.79 13.10 9.13
N THR A 20 4.43 13.16 7.98
CA THR A 20 5.88 13.09 7.86
C THR A 20 6.32 14.12 6.84
N GLU A 21 7.34 14.88 7.18
CA GLU A 21 7.91 15.85 6.26
C GLU A 21 8.88 15.15 5.33
N LEU A 22 8.66 15.29 4.04
CA LEU A 22 9.50 14.67 3.03
C LEU A 22 9.68 15.68 1.89
N PRO A 23 10.77 15.56 1.16
CA PRO A 23 11.09 16.60 0.16
C PRO A 23 10.11 16.65 -1.01
N ASP A 24 9.56 15.52 -1.44
CA ASP A 24 8.68 15.53 -2.60
C ASP A 24 7.85 14.25 -2.63
N VAL A 25 6.99 14.15 -3.63
CA VAL A 25 6.08 13.01 -3.79
C VAL A 25 6.85 11.71 -4.01
N GLN A 26 8.00 11.79 -4.68
CA GLN A 26 8.80 10.61 -4.92
C GLN A 26 9.28 10.01 -3.60
N ALA A 27 9.74 10.87 -2.70
CA ALA A 27 10.15 10.41 -1.37
C ALA A 27 8.96 9.83 -0.61
N ALA A 28 7.78 10.43 -0.78
CA ALA A 28 6.59 9.91 -0.14
C ALA A 28 6.22 8.52 -0.67
N ARG A 29 6.41 8.30 -1.96
CA ARG A 29 6.12 7.00 -2.54
C ARG A 29 7.04 5.93 -1.99
N ILE A 30 8.33 6.25 -1.88
CA ILE A 30 9.29 5.31 -1.30
C ILE A 30 8.92 5.00 0.14
N GLU A 31 8.58 6.02 0.89
CA GLU A 31 8.20 5.83 2.29
C GLU A 31 6.95 4.97 2.42
N ALA A 32 5.97 5.20 1.55
CA ALA A 32 4.74 4.42 1.57
C ALA A 32 5.01 2.94 1.30
N ILE A 33 5.91 2.65 0.38
CA ILE A 33 6.24 1.27 0.05
C ILE A 33 6.93 0.60 1.23
N ARG A 34 7.84 1.30 1.89
CA ARG A 34 8.50 0.76 3.07
C ARG A 34 7.51 0.51 4.19
N PHE A 35 6.63 1.45 4.41
CA PHE A 35 5.60 1.34 5.44
C PHE A 35 4.68 0.16 5.14
N ALA A 36 4.26 0.03 3.88
CA ALA A 36 3.43 -1.10 3.47
C ALA A 36 4.12 -2.42 3.74
N GLY A 37 5.40 -2.50 3.43
CA GLY A 37 6.15 -3.72 3.67
C GLY A 37 6.19 -4.10 5.14
N GLU A 38 6.34 -3.13 6.00
CA GLU A 38 6.35 -3.39 7.43
C GLU A 38 5.00 -3.88 7.93
N ILE A 39 3.92 -3.23 7.48
CA ILE A 39 2.59 -3.63 7.90
C ILE A 39 2.26 -5.03 7.39
N LEU A 40 2.57 -5.29 6.14
CA LEU A 40 2.26 -6.60 5.57
C LEU A 40 3.04 -7.70 6.27
N LYS A 41 4.27 -7.42 6.64
CA LYS A 41 5.08 -8.38 7.36
C LYS A 41 4.50 -8.67 8.73
N ASP A 42 4.10 -7.61 9.44
CA ASP A 42 3.62 -7.77 10.81
C ASP A 42 2.23 -8.37 10.86
N ASP A 43 1.40 -8.08 9.85
CA ASP A 43 0.01 -8.51 9.85
C ASP A 43 -0.24 -9.67 8.89
N ALA A 44 0.80 -10.35 8.46
CA ALA A 44 0.67 -11.35 7.41
C ALA A 44 -0.35 -12.42 7.75
N ASP A 45 -0.44 -12.81 9.01
CA ASP A 45 -1.36 -13.86 9.42
C ASP A 45 -2.77 -13.36 9.67
N ARG A 46 -3.01 -12.05 9.59
CA ARG A 46 -4.32 -11.47 9.82
C ARG A 46 -4.98 -10.96 8.55
N ILE A 47 -4.24 -10.92 7.45
CA ILE A 47 -4.78 -10.41 6.20
C ILE A 47 -5.50 -11.53 5.48
N ASP A 48 -6.80 -11.38 5.30
CA ASP A 48 -7.63 -12.40 4.69
C ASP A 48 -7.74 -12.21 3.19
N LEU A 49 -8.05 -13.31 2.53
CA LEU A 49 -8.31 -13.26 1.10
C LEU A 49 -9.49 -12.36 0.81
N GLY A 50 -9.33 -11.49 -0.17
CA GLY A 50 -10.41 -10.63 -0.60
C GLY A 50 -10.56 -9.37 0.20
N ASP A 51 -9.77 -9.19 1.24
CA ASP A 51 -9.83 -7.97 2.02
C ASP A 51 -9.28 -6.81 1.21
N ASP A 52 -9.93 -5.69 1.39
CA ASP A 52 -9.52 -4.47 0.74
C ASP A 52 -8.51 -3.77 1.65
N TRP A 53 -7.27 -3.85 1.27
CA TRP A 53 -6.18 -3.29 2.06
C TRP A 53 -5.50 -2.20 1.24
N ARG A 54 -5.34 -1.01 1.83
CA ARG A 54 -4.69 0.06 1.08
C ARG A 54 -4.09 1.10 2.02
N ILE A 55 -3.12 1.84 1.49
CA ILE A 55 -2.60 3.04 2.11
C ILE A 55 -2.91 4.19 1.17
N GLU A 56 -3.58 5.21 1.67
CA GLU A 56 -3.78 6.45 0.94
C GLU A 56 -2.79 7.47 1.44
N VAL A 57 -2.10 8.12 0.51
CA VAL A 57 -1.15 9.16 0.87
C VAL A 57 -1.73 10.49 0.46
N THR A 58 -1.87 11.38 1.43
CA THR A 58 -2.46 12.69 1.18
C THR A 58 -1.47 13.79 1.48
N ASN A 59 -1.75 14.96 0.97
CA ASN A 59 -1.01 16.16 1.35
C ASN A 59 -1.71 16.81 2.55
N GLN A 60 -1.19 17.97 2.95
CA GLN A 60 -1.69 18.67 4.11
C GLN A 60 -3.11 19.18 3.92
N ALA A 61 -3.54 19.38 2.69
CA ALA A 61 -4.89 19.81 2.38
C ALA A 61 -5.88 18.65 2.34
N GLY A 62 -5.41 17.42 2.50
CA GLY A 62 -6.27 16.26 2.48
C GLY A 62 -6.48 15.67 1.10
N LEU A 63 -5.77 16.19 0.11
CA LEU A 63 -5.89 15.66 -1.25
C LEU A 63 -5.14 14.34 -1.35
N VAL A 64 -5.80 13.31 -1.84
CA VAL A 64 -5.17 12.01 -2.06
C VAL A 64 -4.26 12.13 -3.26
N LEU A 65 -2.98 11.93 -3.03
CA LEU A 65 -1.98 12.04 -4.08
C LEU A 65 -1.78 10.71 -4.80
N PHE A 66 -1.82 9.63 -4.05
CA PHE A 66 -1.75 8.28 -4.61
C PHE A 66 -2.15 7.28 -3.55
N GLN A 67 -2.34 6.04 -3.99
CA GLN A 67 -2.67 4.94 -3.09
C GLN A 67 -1.84 3.73 -3.43
N LEU A 68 -1.51 2.95 -2.41
CA LEU A 68 -0.98 1.61 -2.59
C LEU A 68 -2.11 0.66 -2.21
N VAL A 69 -2.45 -0.24 -3.13
CA VAL A 69 -3.51 -1.19 -2.90
C VAL A 69 -2.92 -2.59 -2.90
N PHE A 70 -3.28 -3.37 -1.91
CA PHE A 70 -2.83 -4.73 -1.77
C PHE A 70 -4.04 -5.65 -1.83
N LEU A 71 -3.99 -6.63 -2.70
CA LEU A 71 -5.12 -7.51 -2.89
C LEU A 71 -4.63 -8.95 -2.98
N VAL A 72 -5.21 -9.80 -2.16
CA VAL A 72 -4.92 -11.23 -2.21
C VAL A 72 -6.01 -11.90 -3.01
N VAL A 73 -5.64 -12.56 -4.08
CA VAL A 73 -6.58 -13.14 -5.01
C VAL A 73 -6.37 -14.64 -5.07
N GLU A 74 -7.47 -15.36 -5.03
CA GLU A 74 -7.45 -16.81 -5.13
C GLU A 74 -6.97 -17.19 -6.52
N GLY A 75 -5.92 -17.97 -6.61
CA GLY A 75 -5.33 -18.29 -7.90
C GLY A 75 -6.26 -19.04 -8.83
N ALA A 76 -7.11 -19.88 -8.26
CA ALA A 76 -8.02 -20.70 -9.07
C ALA A 76 -9.10 -19.87 -9.75
N ASP A 77 -9.36 -18.68 -9.26
CA ASP A 77 -10.39 -17.82 -9.82
C ASP A 77 -9.87 -16.92 -10.90
N GLN A 78 -8.59 -17.01 -11.19
CA GLN A 78 -7.97 -16.07 -12.10
C GLN A 78 -7.71 -16.70 -13.44
N PRO A 79 -8.10 -16.06 -14.51
CA PRO A 79 -7.60 -16.48 -15.80
C PRO A 79 -6.10 -16.24 -15.85
N GLN A 80 -5.49 -16.49 -16.96
CA GLN A 80 -4.06 -16.38 -17.09
C GLN A 80 -3.63 -14.92 -17.21
N LEU A 81 -3.84 -14.19 -16.14
CA LEU A 81 -3.45 -12.80 -16.14
C LEU A 81 -1.98 -12.61 -15.89
N ILE A 82 -1.39 -13.55 -15.19
CA ILE A 82 -0.05 -13.38 -14.70
C ILE A 82 0.93 -13.84 -15.72
N LYS A 83 1.82 -12.96 -16.07
CA LYS A 83 2.95 -13.38 -16.89
C LYS A 83 3.90 -14.16 -16.02
N ARG A 84 4.40 -15.20 -16.58
CA ARG A 84 5.29 -16.06 -15.84
C ARG A 84 6.68 -15.48 -15.90
N TYR A 85 6.99 -14.66 -14.96
CA TYR A 85 8.30 -14.07 -14.92
C TYR A 85 9.40 -15.09 -15.01
N ASP A 86 9.13 -16.19 -14.38
CA ASP A 86 10.16 -17.20 -14.22
C ASP A 86 10.39 -17.98 -15.48
N GLU A 87 9.54 -17.83 -16.46
CA GLU A 87 9.68 -18.66 -17.64
C GLU A 87 10.94 -18.41 -18.36
N GLY A 88 11.19 -17.19 -18.63
CA GLY A 88 12.38 -16.88 -19.35
C GLY A 88 13.56 -16.69 -18.43
N SER A 89 13.27 -16.38 -17.22
CA SER A 89 14.34 -16.04 -16.30
C SER A 89 14.93 -17.23 -15.61
N LEU A 90 14.38 -18.33 -15.82
CA LEU A 90 14.89 -19.52 -15.14
C LEU A 90 15.65 -20.43 -16.06
#